data_073224decd5c46d05730c833b60d7d9f
#
_entry.id   073224decd5c46d05730c833b60d7d9f
#
_cell.length_a   1.000
_cell.length_b   1.000
_cell.length_c   1.000
_cell.angle_alpha   90.00
_cell.angle_beta   90.00
_cell.angle_gamma   90.00
#
_symmetry.space_group_name_H-M   'P 1'
#
loop_
_entity.id
_entity.type
_entity.pdbx_description
1 polymer ?
#
loop_
_entity_poly.entity_id
_entity_poly.type
_entity_poly.pdbx_seq_one_letter_code
_entity_poly.pdbx_strand_id
1 'polypeptide(L)'
;MTMLRGTLTCRSADRHGLGIPAVPPLRYRGGMSAYTSTIVDSTADNPIIDMTWHQAATPKERARAGLAARERAPLESHAIWHVHPRRREVIGLLEEQSKTRLQSLIPLRYYRMSDSAFTFYRGTALIMANDLAQTPVTGIPVQAVGDAHIGNFGLFYSPTRHLVFDINDFDETTMGPWEWDIKRLAASVEICGRANNIYSKDRQKAVRACVRTYRQMIDQFAQMDYLDMWYDHLDVEHTLDQFESAQGGHRNRTLRAAVMKARAKDSDGAAAKLTVLDGDTLRFKSMPPELVPIRDLEGYNDLDALRERLRQLFDSYRDSLYEDRRHVLSQYTYHDTARKVVGVGSVGTRAWVSILTGRDIHDPLMLQMKEATDSVLERFVGRSPYASHGERVVQGQKLIQTTADIMLGWTKFLANDGLPRDYYVRQLWNGKGSIDINHLNDVALNDLGRMCAWCLAHAHARTGDGIAIANYLGGTDTFDDAMTSFADSYADQNEEDYHVFKQMIKDGELPCSKK
;
A
#
# COMPACT_ATOMS: atom_id res chain seq x y z
N MET A 1 -30.60 -37.11 -23.10
CA MET A 1 -30.25 -38.53 -22.99
C MET A 1 -28.78 -38.56 -22.59
N THR A 2 -28.23 -38.99 -21.48
CA THR A 2 -28.64 -39.80 -20.34
C THR A 2 -27.63 -39.50 -19.23
N MET A 3 -28.11 -39.35 -18.02
CA MET A 3 -27.34 -39.21 -16.77
C MET A 3 -26.31 -40.32 -16.54
N LEU A 4 -25.23 -40.02 -15.81
CA LEU A 4 -24.65 -40.95 -14.84
C LEU A 4 -24.15 -40.18 -13.61
N ARG A 5 -24.87 -40.33 -12.51
CA ARG A 5 -24.45 -40.03 -11.14
C ARG A 5 -23.62 -41.20 -10.65
N GLY A 6 -22.46 -40.94 -10.08
CA GLY A 6 -21.64 -41.90 -9.37
C GLY A 6 -21.40 -41.44 -7.93
N THR A 7 -22.17 -41.98 -6.99
CA THR A 7 -21.94 -41.87 -5.54
C THR A 7 -20.82 -42.82 -5.13
N LEU A 8 -19.75 -42.30 -4.53
CA LEU A 8 -18.72 -43.09 -3.86
C LEU A 8 -19.01 -43.11 -2.36
N THR A 9 -19.46 -44.25 -1.88
CA THR A 9 -19.57 -44.58 -0.45
C THR A 9 -18.20 -45.07 0.04
N CYS A 10 -17.67 -44.41 1.06
CA CYS A 10 -16.46 -44.85 1.75
C CYS A 10 -16.84 -45.87 2.83
N ARG A 11 -16.35 -47.10 2.74
CA ARG A 11 -16.44 -48.13 3.79
C ARG A 11 -15.32 -47.96 4.79
N SER A 12 -15.69 -48.03 6.07
CA SER A 12 -14.79 -48.16 7.22
C SER A 12 -13.97 -49.45 7.17
N ALA A 13 -12.67 -49.35 7.43
CA ALA A 13 -11.82 -50.50 7.73
C ALA A 13 -11.23 -50.37 9.13
N ASP A 14 -11.32 -51.46 9.88
CA ASP A 14 -10.95 -51.64 11.28
C ASP A 14 -9.45 -51.38 11.54
N ARG A 15 -9.21 -50.78 12.72
CA ARG A 15 -7.87 -50.61 13.29
C ARG A 15 -7.58 -51.73 14.30
N HIS A 16 -6.52 -52.48 14.07
CA HIS A 16 -5.81 -53.22 15.11
C HIS A 16 -4.70 -52.32 15.69
N GLY A 17 -4.65 -52.33 17.04
CA GLY A 17 -3.88 -51.45 17.86
C GLY A 17 -2.36 -51.66 17.82
N LEU A 18 -1.65 -50.55 17.91
CA LEU A 18 -0.29 -50.48 18.45
C LEU A 18 -0.30 -49.41 19.55
N GLY A 19 -0.03 -49.85 20.78
CA GLY A 19 0.01 -48.97 21.97
C GLY A 19 1.16 -47.98 21.89
N ILE A 20 0.83 -46.70 21.90
CA ILE A 20 1.77 -45.62 22.19
C ILE A 20 1.48 -45.13 23.60
N PRO A 21 2.49 -45.05 24.51
CA PRO A 21 2.25 -44.57 25.87
C PRO A 21 1.92 -43.07 25.84
N ALA A 22 0.91 -42.70 26.62
CA ALA A 22 0.47 -41.31 26.81
C ALA A 22 1.60 -40.48 27.44
N VAL A 23 2.01 -39.42 26.77
CA VAL A 23 2.89 -38.37 27.29
C VAL A 23 2.05 -37.48 28.21
N PRO A 24 2.45 -37.21 29.48
CA PRO A 24 1.70 -36.31 30.33
C PRO A 24 1.79 -34.87 29.85
N PRO A 25 0.73 -34.05 30.06
CA PRO A 25 0.73 -32.67 29.59
C PRO A 25 1.79 -31.84 30.34
N LEU A 26 2.72 -31.27 29.59
CA LEU A 26 3.66 -30.26 30.09
C LEU A 26 2.87 -29.03 30.58
N ARG A 27 2.82 -28.86 31.91
CA ARG A 27 2.33 -27.62 32.52
C ARG A 27 3.35 -26.51 32.24
N TYR A 28 3.10 -25.67 31.27
CA TYR A 28 3.79 -24.40 31.10
C TYR A 28 3.37 -23.46 32.26
N ARG A 29 4.23 -23.33 33.28
CA ARG A 29 4.20 -22.18 34.19
C ARG A 29 5.01 -21.04 33.53
N GLY A 30 4.41 -20.34 32.60
CA GLY A 30 4.86 -19.05 32.12
C GLY A 30 3.80 -18.04 32.56
N GLY A 31 4.16 -17.11 33.45
CA GLY A 31 3.28 -16.03 33.84
C GLY A 31 2.92 -15.20 32.63
N MET A 32 1.68 -15.24 32.23
CA MET A 32 1.10 -14.19 31.42
C MET A 32 1.12 -12.92 32.27
N SER A 33 2.14 -12.07 32.04
CA SER A 33 2.05 -10.67 32.40
C SER A 33 0.88 -10.14 31.60
N ALA A 34 -0.21 -9.85 32.29
CA ALA A 34 -1.30 -9.09 31.71
C ALA A 34 -0.72 -7.72 31.30
N TYR A 35 -0.46 -7.54 30.01
CA TYR A 35 -0.36 -6.20 29.43
C TYR A 35 -1.75 -5.59 29.53
N THR A 36 -2.07 -5.01 30.67
CA THR A 36 -3.03 -3.92 30.73
C THR A 36 -2.38 -2.74 30.02
N SER A 37 -2.51 -2.69 28.69
CA SER A 37 -2.39 -1.42 28.01
C SER A 37 -3.47 -0.54 28.62
N THR A 38 -3.06 0.44 29.40
CA THR A 38 -3.89 1.62 29.67
C THR A 38 -4.08 2.28 28.31
N ILE A 39 -5.13 1.86 27.60
CA ILE A 39 -5.67 2.60 26.47
C ILE A 39 -6.07 3.92 27.08
N VAL A 40 -5.27 4.96 26.85
CA VAL A 40 -5.70 6.34 27.10
C VAL A 40 -6.89 6.49 26.17
N ASP A 41 -8.06 6.66 26.75
CA ASP A 41 -9.35 6.82 26.09
C ASP A 41 -9.38 8.15 25.32
N SER A 42 -8.55 8.23 24.26
CA SER A 42 -8.55 9.37 23.33
C SER A 42 -9.53 9.17 22.17
N THR A 43 -10.24 8.03 22.17
CA THR A 43 -11.22 7.67 21.13
C THR A 43 -12.64 8.11 21.49
N ALA A 44 -12.89 8.57 22.74
CA ALA A 44 -14.23 8.94 23.21
C ALA A 44 -14.87 10.10 22.44
N ASP A 45 -14.10 10.92 21.72
CA ASP A 45 -14.61 12.08 20.97
C ASP A 45 -14.44 11.96 19.44
N ASN A 46 -13.99 10.81 18.90
CA ASN A 46 -13.87 10.65 17.47
C ASN A 46 -15.00 9.74 16.92
N PRO A 47 -16.06 10.30 16.35
CA PRO A 47 -17.21 9.53 15.85
C PRO A 47 -16.89 8.64 14.63
N ILE A 48 -15.67 8.72 14.09
CA ILE A 48 -15.26 8.02 12.88
C ILE A 48 -14.78 6.58 13.19
N ILE A 49 -14.32 6.32 14.44
CA ILE A 49 -13.75 5.01 14.79
C ILE A 49 -14.44 4.48 16.04
N ASP A 50 -15.51 3.73 15.84
CA ASP A 50 -15.97 2.79 16.85
C ASP A 50 -15.12 1.50 16.71
N MET A 51 -14.07 1.39 17.53
CA MET A 51 -13.13 0.26 17.57
C MET A 51 -13.72 -0.98 18.24
N THR A 52 -15.00 -1.02 18.50
CA THR A 52 -15.65 -2.24 19.00
C THR A 52 -15.66 -3.29 17.90
N TRP A 53 -14.71 -4.20 17.96
CA TRP A 53 -14.68 -5.40 17.12
C TRP A 53 -15.93 -6.22 17.39
N HIS A 54 -16.85 -6.25 16.45
CA HIS A 54 -18.04 -7.09 16.48
C HIS A 54 -17.70 -8.57 16.17
N GLN A 55 -16.56 -9.09 16.62
CA GLN A 55 -16.15 -10.48 16.39
C GLN A 55 -17.17 -11.53 16.89
N ALA A 56 -18.03 -11.14 17.80
CA ALA A 56 -19.12 -11.98 18.28
C ALA A 56 -20.46 -11.78 17.56
N ALA A 57 -20.55 -10.80 16.63
CA ALA A 57 -21.79 -10.52 15.92
C ALA A 57 -22.04 -11.55 14.81
N THR A 58 -23.27 -12.04 14.74
CA THR A 58 -23.69 -12.93 13.65
C THR A 58 -23.66 -12.22 12.28
N PRO A 59 -23.53 -12.96 11.16
CA PRO A 59 -23.61 -12.35 9.83
C PRO A 59 -24.89 -11.50 9.63
N LYS A 60 -26.00 -11.89 10.26
CA LYS A 60 -27.27 -11.16 10.19
C LYS A 60 -27.21 -9.82 10.93
N GLU A 61 -26.53 -9.76 12.09
CA GLU A 61 -26.34 -8.52 12.86
C GLU A 61 -25.38 -7.58 12.13
N ARG A 62 -24.29 -8.11 11.58
CA ARG A 62 -23.35 -7.35 10.75
C ARG A 62 -24.03 -6.76 9.50
N ALA A 63 -24.86 -7.54 8.82
CA ALA A 63 -25.66 -7.05 7.69
C ALA A 63 -26.62 -5.91 8.09
N ARG A 64 -27.29 -6.03 9.25
CA ARG A 64 -28.14 -4.95 9.79
C ARG A 64 -27.35 -3.68 10.12
N ALA A 65 -26.16 -3.82 10.69
CA ALA A 65 -25.28 -2.69 10.97
C ALA A 65 -24.89 -1.95 9.69
N GLY A 66 -24.55 -2.69 8.62
CA GLY A 66 -24.29 -2.12 7.29
C GLY A 66 -25.49 -1.35 6.72
N LEU A 67 -26.69 -1.92 6.79
CA LEU A 67 -27.90 -1.22 6.36
C LEU A 67 -28.20 0.03 7.19
N ALA A 68 -28.03 -0.03 8.53
CA ALA A 68 -28.22 1.10 9.41
C ALA A 68 -27.20 2.24 9.17
N ALA A 69 -26.02 1.92 8.66
CA ALA A 69 -25.02 2.92 8.31
C ALA A 69 -25.49 3.87 7.18
N ARG A 70 -26.48 3.48 6.37
CA ARG A 70 -27.10 4.36 5.37
C ARG A 70 -27.85 5.54 5.95
N GLU A 71 -28.27 5.47 7.22
CA GLU A 71 -28.88 6.61 7.91
C GLU A 71 -27.86 7.71 8.16
N ARG A 72 -26.61 7.34 8.48
CA ARG A 72 -25.51 8.29 8.70
C ARG A 72 -24.89 8.80 7.39
N ALA A 73 -24.73 7.93 6.43
CA ALA A 73 -24.16 8.22 5.12
C ALA A 73 -25.04 7.58 4.03
N PRO A 74 -26.09 8.25 3.56
CA PRO A 74 -26.85 7.80 2.39
C PRO A 74 -25.94 7.62 1.18
N LEU A 75 -26.19 6.60 0.34
CA LEU A 75 -25.34 6.28 -0.81
C LEU A 75 -25.11 7.48 -1.73
N GLU A 76 -26.15 8.27 -1.96
CA GLU A 76 -26.14 9.47 -2.81
C GLU A 76 -25.28 10.60 -2.21
N SER A 77 -25.11 10.62 -0.89
CA SER A 77 -24.33 11.67 -0.21
C SER A 77 -22.84 11.62 -0.57
N HIS A 78 -22.36 10.47 -1.07
CA HIS A 78 -20.98 10.34 -1.53
C HIS A 78 -20.71 11.04 -2.87
N ALA A 79 -21.75 11.41 -3.64
CA ALA A 79 -21.60 12.18 -4.87
C ALA A 79 -21.13 13.62 -4.62
N ILE A 80 -21.40 14.14 -3.42
CA ILE A 80 -21.27 15.56 -3.13
C ILE A 80 -19.81 15.87 -2.77
N TRP A 81 -19.20 16.72 -3.58
CA TRP A 81 -17.97 17.42 -3.24
C TRP A 81 -18.21 18.92 -3.32
N HIS A 82 -17.96 19.61 -2.23
CA HIS A 82 -17.96 21.07 -2.17
C HIS A 82 -16.75 21.53 -1.37
N VAL A 83 -16.12 22.59 -1.85
CA VAL A 83 -15.04 23.24 -1.11
C VAL A 83 -15.59 23.72 0.23
N HIS A 84 -15.15 23.10 1.32
CA HIS A 84 -15.60 23.48 2.65
C HIS A 84 -15.05 24.86 3.00
N PRO A 85 -15.84 25.77 3.63
CA PRO A 85 -15.39 27.13 3.99
C PRO A 85 -14.14 27.16 4.89
N ARG A 86 -13.85 26.08 5.61
CA ARG A 86 -12.65 25.92 6.44
C ARG A 86 -11.60 25.04 5.79
N ARG A 87 -11.68 24.81 4.47
CA ARG A 87 -10.65 24.06 3.76
C ARG A 87 -9.32 24.77 3.96
N ARG A 88 -8.33 24.00 4.43
CA ARG A 88 -7.00 24.55 4.63
C ARG A 88 -6.35 24.87 3.28
N GLU A 89 -5.56 25.91 3.27
CA GLU A 89 -4.83 26.37 2.11
C GLU A 89 -3.81 25.28 1.68
N VAL A 90 -3.82 24.93 0.39
CA VAL A 90 -3.14 23.77 -0.18
C VAL A 90 -1.64 23.89 -0.05
N ILE A 91 -1.06 25.07 -0.33
CA ILE A 91 0.39 25.30 -0.27
C ILE A 91 0.89 25.17 1.17
N GLY A 92 0.15 25.72 2.13
CA GLY A 92 0.49 25.58 3.54
C GLY A 92 0.51 24.12 4.02
N LEU A 93 -0.38 23.26 3.51
CA LEU A 93 -0.34 21.82 3.78
C LEU A 93 0.89 21.14 3.18
N LEU A 94 1.28 21.51 1.95
CA LEU A 94 2.50 20.99 1.30
C LEU A 94 3.77 21.42 2.03
N GLU A 95 3.84 22.67 2.46
CA GLU A 95 4.96 23.20 3.24
C GLU A 95 5.05 22.53 4.60
N GLU A 96 3.93 22.35 5.29
CA GLU A 96 3.88 21.63 6.55
C GLU A 96 4.42 20.20 6.43
N GLN A 97 3.97 19.45 5.42
CA GLN A 97 4.47 18.11 5.12
C GLN A 97 5.96 18.10 4.75
N SER A 98 6.46 19.20 4.19
CA SER A 98 7.85 19.34 3.77
C SER A 98 8.81 19.59 4.92
N LYS A 99 8.33 20.05 6.09
CA LYS A 99 9.19 20.39 7.26
C LYS A 99 10.01 19.20 7.78
N THR A 100 9.46 18.00 7.74
CA THR A 100 10.13 16.77 8.23
C THR A 100 11.04 16.12 7.19
N ARG A 101 10.97 16.58 5.93
CA ARG A 101 11.73 16.02 4.80
C ARG A 101 13.14 16.59 4.70
N LEU A 102 14.00 15.93 3.92
CA LEU A 102 15.29 16.46 3.55
C LEU A 102 15.11 17.73 2.70
N GLN A 103 15.48 18.89 3.25
CA GLN A 103 15.23 20.19 2.62
C GLN A 103 15.89 20.30 1.25
N SER A 104 17.09 19.70 1.08
CA SER A 104 17.79 19.66 -0.21
C SER A 104 17.03 18.91 -1.33
N LEU A 105 16.03 18.09 -0.98
CA LEU A 105 15.22 17.34 -1.95
C LEU A 105 13.82 17.94 -2.19
N ILE A 106 13.44 19.01 -1.49
CA ILE A 106 12.15 19.67 -1.70
C ILE A 106 12.02 20.24 -3.11
N PRO A 107 13.04 20.92 -3.67
CA PRO A 107 12.96 21.41 -5.06
C PRO A 107 12.71 20.27 -6.07
N LEU A 108 13.35 19.12 -5.90
CA LEU A 108 13.15 17.94 -6.73
C LEU A 108 11.73 17.34 -6.54
N ARG A 109 11.20 17.33 -5.31
CA ARG A 109 9.83 16.91 -5.04
C ARG A 109 8.83 17.75 -5.84
N TYR A 110 8.93 19.07 -5.71
CA TYR A 110 8.02 19.99 -6.42
C TYR A 110 8.22 19.92 -7.93
N TYR A 111 9.43 19.74 -8.43
CA TYR A 111 9.68 19.49 -9.84
C TYR A 111 8.93 18.24 -10.34
N ARG A 112 9.01 17.12 -9.62
CA ARG A 112 8.28 15.88 -9.99
C ARG A 112 6.77 16.03 -9.88
N MET A 113 6.27 16.77 -8.89
CA MET A 113 4.83 17.04 -8.74
C MET A 113 4.31 18.00 -9.83
N SER A 114 5.14 18.86 -10.37
CA SER A 114 4.75 19.88 -11.35
C SER A 114 4.59 19.37 -12.79
N ASP A 115 4.86 18.09 -13.04
CA ASP A 115 4.82 17.51 -14.39
C ASP A 115 3.38 17.41 -14.95
N SER A 116 2.42 17.02 -14.12
CA SER A 116 0.99 16.93 -14.48
C SER A 116 0.08 17.04 -13.26
N ALA A 117 -1.21 17.31 -13.46
CA ALA A 117 -2.21 17.25 -12.40
C ALA A 117 -2.26 15.86 -11.70
N PHE A 118 -1.94 14.79 -12.43
CA PHE A 118 -1.86 13.45 -11.86
C PHE A 118 -0.61 13.26 -10.99
N THR A 119 0.56 13.76 -11.39
CA THR A 119 1.77 13.70 -10.54
C THR A 119 1.64 14.59 -9.30
N PHE A 120 0.93 15.72 -9.40
CA PHE A 120 0.53 16.54 -8.26
C PHE A 120 -0.35 15.74 -7.30
N TYR A 121 -1.44 15.12 -7.81
CA TYR A 121 -2.33 14.28 -7.02
C TYR A 121 -1.61 13.19 -6.22
N ARG A 122 -0.62 12.53 -6.81
CA ARG A 122 0.23 11.53 -6.14
C ARG A 122 1.03 12.08 -4.97
N GLY A 123 1.29 13.38 -4.94
CA GLY A 123 2.02 14.04 -3.84
C GLY A 123 1.12 14.64 -2.76
N THR A 124 -0.22 14.56 -2.91
CA THR A 124 -1.21 15.31 -2.14
C THR A 124 -2.15 14.45 -1.30
N ALA A 125 -1.67 13.32 -0.78
CA ALA A 125 -2.46 12.47 0.12
C ALA A 125 -3.00 13.24 1.34
N LEU A 126 -2.18 14.13 1.94
CA LEU A 126 -2.59 14.98 3.06
C LEU A 126 -3.72 15.95 2.69
N ILE A 127 -3.66 16.54 1.50
CA ILE A 127 -4.71 17.47 1.03
C ILE A 127 -6.03 16.72 0.93
N MET A 128 -6.03 15.56 0.25
CA MET A 128 -7.25 14.78 0.12
C MET A 128 -7.75 14.23 1.46
N ALA A 129 -6.88 13.82 2.37
CA ALA A 129 -7.28 13.41 3.72
C ALA A 129 -7.97 14.56 4.48
N ASN A 130 -7.43 15.79 4.38
CA ASN A 130 -8.07 16.99 4.95
C ASN A 130 -9.45 17.25 4.34
N ASP A 131 -9.60 17.03 3.05
CA ASP A 131 -10.86 17.22 2.33
C ASP A 131 -11.87 16.12 2.69
N LEU A 132 -11.44 14.86 2.70
CA LEU A 132 -12.29 13.70 2.99
C LEU A 132 -12.78 13.68 4.45
N ALA A 133 -12.03 14.26 5.39
CA ALA A 133 -12.46 14.40 6.77
C ALA A 133 -13.74 15.24 6.94
N GLN A 134 -14.15 15.98 5.90
CA GLN A 134 -15.39 16.78 5.85
C GLN A 134 -16.53 16.06 5.11
N THR A 135 -16.30 14.83 4.61
CA THR A 135 -17.29 14.07 3.84
C THR A 135 -18.00 13.01 4.70
N PRO A 136 -19.22 12.58 4.33
CA PRO A 136 -19.92 11.53 5.04
C PRO A 136 -19.11 10.22 5.10
N VAL A 137 -19.16 9.54 6.26
CA VAL A 137 -18.56 8.23 6.51
C VAL A 137 -19.55 7.31 7.22
N THR A 138 -19.50 6.01 6.92
CA THR A 138 -20.38 5.00 7.53
C THR A 138 -20.03 4.69 8.98
N GLY A 139 -18.79 4.96 9.40
CA GLY A 139 -18.25 4.53 10.68
C GLY A 139 -17.85 3.06 10.70
N ILE A 140 -17.69 2.40 9.55
CA ILE A 140 -17.14 1.04 9.42
C ILE A 140 -15.64 1.17 9.15
N PRO A 141 -14.76 0.84 10.11
CA PRO A 141 -13.33 0.98 9.93
C PRO A 141 -12.72 -0.20 9.17
N VAL A 142 -11.62 0.09 8.47
CA VAL A 142 -10.74 -0.91 7.85
C VAL A 142 -9.28 -0.54 8.14
N GLN A 143 -8.34 -1.44 7.90
CA GLN A 143 -6.96 -1.03 7.71
C GLN A 143 -6.88 -0.32 6.35
N ALA A 144 -7.01 0.99 6.37
CA ALA A 144 -6.97 1.80 5.16
C ALA A 144 -5.55 1.82 4.57
N VAL A 145 -5.45 1.89 3.25
CA VAL A 145 -4.19 2.11 2.52
C VAL A 145 -3.71 3.54 2.73
N GLY A 146 -4.65 4.49 2.78
CA GLY A 146 -4.45 5.91 3.04
C GLY A 146 -3.99 6.73 1.85
N ASP A 147 -3.35 6.08 0.86
CA ASP A 147 -2.97 6.68 -0.42
C ASP A 147 -3.28 5.73 -1.59
N ALA A 148 -4.52 5.24 -1.67
CA ALA A 148 -4.99 4.23 -2.61
C ALA A 148 -5.15 4.75 -4.05
N HIS A 149 -4.24 5.57 -4.58
CA HIS A 149 -4.32 6.01 -5.97
C HIS A 149 -3.82 4.92 -6.94
N ILE A 150 -4.32 4.90 -8.18
CA ILE A 150 -4.06 3.88 -9.21
C ILE A 150 -2.56 3.58 -9.46
N GLY A 151 -1.66 4.52 -9.18
CA GLY A 151 -0.22 4.34 -9.32
C GLY A 151 0.45 3.62 -8.13
N ASN A 152 -0.29 3.35 -7.05
CA ASN A 152 0.20 2.62 -5.87
C ASN A 152 -0.17 1.13 -5.90
N PHE A 153 -0.63 0.64 -7.05
CA PHE A 153 -0.84 -0.77 -7.34
C PHE A 153 0.18 -1.25 -8.37
N GLY A 154 0.54 -2.51 -8.32
CA GLY A 154 1.49 -3.04 -9.28
C GLY A 154 1.88 -4.48 -9.03
N LEU A 155 2.88 -4.92 -9.77
CA LEU A 155 3.35 -6.29 -9.84
C LEU A 155 4.52 -6.53 -8.90
N PHE A 156 4.56 -7.71 -8.27
CA PHE A 156 5.71 -8.20 -7.51
C PHE A 156 5.64 -9.73 -7.37
N TYR A 157 6.76 -10.36 -7.02
CA TYR A 157 6.78 -11.79 -6.72
C TYR A 157 6.26 -12.06 -5.31
N SER A 158 5.34 -13.01 -5.22
CA SER A 158 4.94 -13.63 -3.95
C SER A 158 6.11 -14.42 -3.34
N PRO A 159 6.05 -14.83 -2.06
CA PRO A 159 7.01 -15.73 -1.45
C PRO A 159 7.15 -17.06 -2.18
N THR A 160 6.11 -17.52 -2.88
CA THR A 160 6.10 -18.73 -3.73
C THR A 160 6.57 -18.48 -5.16
N ARG A 161 7.11 -17.28 -5.45
CA ARG A 161 7.65 -16.86 -6.76
C ARG A 161 6.62 -16.75 -7.89
N HIS A 162 5.34 -16.66 -7.58
CA HIS A 162 4.30 -16.31 -8.54
C HIS A 162 4.21 -14.78 -8.65
N LEU A 163 4.01 -14.29 -9.86
CA LEU A 163 3.82 -12.86 -10.09
C LEU A 163 2.36 -12.48 -9.72
N VAL A 164 2.22 -11.58 -8.77
CA VAL A 164 0.92 -11.10 -8.29
C VAL A 164 0.76 -9.61 -8.54
N PHE A 165 -0.49 -9.15 -8.64
CA PHE A 165 -0.83 -7.74 -8.70
C PHE A 165 -1.53 -7.34 -7.41
N ASP A 166 -1.00 -6.34 -6.71
CA ASP A 166 -1.57 -5.86 -5.45
C ASP A 166 -1.08 -4.45 -5.12
N ILE A 167 -1.48 -3.92 -3.96
CA ILE A 167 -1.05 -2.63 -3.41
C ILE A 167 0.46 -2.67 -3.11
N ASN A 168 1.18 -1.61 -3.46
CA ASN A 168 2.64 -1.55 -3.40
C ASN A 168 3.21 -0.51 -2.42
N ASP A 169 2.40 0.44 -1.96
CA ASP A 169 2.82 1.51 -1.04
C ASP A 169 1.89 1.60 0.16
N PHE A 170 2.47 1.53 1.36
CA PHE A 170 1.77 1.46 2.65
C PHE A 170 2.24 2.55 3.61
N ASP A 171 2.90 3.61 3.13
CA ASP A 171 3.41 4.69 3.99
C ASP A 171 2.30 5.31 4.85
N GLU A 172 1.11 5.45 4.29
CA GLU A 172 -0.03 6.11 4.93
C GLU A 172 -1.03 5.13 5.57
N THR A 173 -0.75 3.82 5.59
CA THR A 173 -1.71 2.84 6.10
C THR A 173 -1.97 3.02 7.60
N THR A 174 -3.24 3.04 7.99
CA THR A 174 -3.72 3.06 9.38
C THR A 174 -5.19 2.66 9.44
N MET A 175 -5.74 2.46 10.64
CA MET A 175 -7.19 2.27 10.77
C MET A 175 -7.94 3.54 10.34
N GLY A 176 -8.92 3.40 9.45
CA GLY A 176 -9.66 4.54 8.92
C GLY A 176 -10.93 4.15 8.16
N PRO A 177 -11.69 5.15 7.68
CA PRO A 177 -12.90 4.92 6.89
C PRO A 177 -12.56 4.28 5.54
N TRP A 178 -13.22 3.18 5.19
CA TRP A 178 -13.04 2.51 3.90
C TRP A 178 -13.40 3.42 2.71
N GLU A 179 -14.31 4.35 2.91
CA GLU A 179 -14.76 5.31 1.89
C GLU A 179 -13.62 6.20 1.39
N TRP A 180 -12.66 6.50 2.25
CA TRP A 180 -11.55 7.38 1.86
C TRP A 180 -10.66 6.74 0.80
N ASP A 181 -10.40 5.46 0.93
CA ASP A 181 -9.59 4.73 -0.05
C ASP A 181 -10.30 4.59 -1.39
N ILE A 182 -11.58 4.21 -1.41
CA ILE A 182 -12.31 4.09 -2.68
C ILE A 182 -12.52 5.45 -3.35
N LYS A 183 -12.71 6.53 -2.59
CA LYS A 183 -12.74 7.90 -3.11
C LYS A 183 -11.39 8.30 -3.71
N ARG A 184 -10.28 7.96 -3.04
CA ARG A 184 -8.93 8.20 -3.53
C ARG A 184 -8.66 7.43 -4.82
N LEU A 185 -9.09 6.17 -4.90
CA LEU A 185 -8.96 5.36 -6.11
C LEU A 185 -9.80 5.91 -7.26
N ALA A 186 -11.09 6.16 -7.04
CA ALA A 186 -12.02 6.65 -8.05
C ALA A 186 -11.56 7.98 -8.67
N ALA A 187 -11.20 8.96 -7.82
CA ALA A 187 -10.65 10.24 -8.29
C ALA A 187 -9.35 10.05 -9.07
N SER A 188 -8.46 9.12 -8.65
CA SER A 188 -7.22 8.85 -9.36
C SER A 188 -7.43 8.27 -10.77
N VAL A 189 -8.48 7.47 -10.98
CA VAL A 189 -8.86 6.94 -12.31
C VAL A 189 -9.30 8.09 -13.22
N GLU A 190 -10.15 8.99 -12.74
CA GLU A 190 -10.60 10.17 -13.49
C GLU A 190 -9.42 11.09 -13.85
N ILE A 191 -8.60 11.47 -12.87
CA ILE A 191 -7.46 12.38 -13.06
C ILE A 191 -6.41 11.75 -14.00
N CYS A 192 -6.14 10.44 -13.87
CA CYS A 192 -5.25 9.71 -14.77
C CYS A 192 -5.80 9.70 -16.21
N GLY A 193 -7.10 9.49 -16.36
CA GLY A 193 -7.77 9.55 -17.67
C GLY A 193 -7.69 10.93 -18.32
N ARG A 194 -7.84 12.02 -17.55
CA ARG A 194 -7.64 13.39 -18.02
C ARG A 194 -6.20 13.61 -18.48
N ALA A 195 -5.22 13.18 -17.68
CA ALA A 195 -3.80 13.31 -18.03
C ALA A 195 -3.40 12.54 -19.30
N ASN A 196 -4.14 11.47 -19.64
CA ASN A 196 -3.95 10.68 -20.85
C ASN A 196 -4.86 11.13 -22.03
N ASN A 197 -5.56 12.26 -21.91
CA ASN A 197 -6.47 12.79 -22.93
C ASN A 197 -7.59 11.80 -23.36
N ILE A 198 -8.04 10.94 -22.44
CA ILE A 198 -9.15 10.02 -22.68
C ILE A 198 -10.45 10.82 -22.65
N TYR A 199 -11.38 10.54 -23.57
CA TYR A 199 -12.68 11.23 -23.64
C TYR A 199 -13.49 11.07 -22.36
N SER A 200 -14.22 12.12 -21.96
CA SER A 200 -15.00 12.17 -20.72
C SER A 200 -15.92 10.95 -20.55
N LYS A 201 -16.65 10.55 -21.61
CA LYS A 201 -17.54 9.37 -21.59
C LYS A 201 -16.79 8.09 -21.21
N ASP A 202 -15.56 7.90 -21.71
CA ASP A 202 -14.78 6.69 -21.47
C ASP A 202 -14.12 6.73 -20.10
N ARG A 203 -13.74 7.91 -19.61
CA ARG A 203 -13.27 8.10 -18.22
C ARG A 203 -14.36 7.77 -17.20
N GLN A 204 -15.57 8.34 -17.37
CA GLN A 204 -16.72 8.05 -16.51
C GLN A 204 -17.08 6.56 -16.51
N LYS A 205 -17.00 5.90 -17.68
CA LYS A 205 -17.17 4.45 -17.80
C LYS A 205 -16.11 3.69 -17.00
N ALA A 206 -14.83 4.12 -17.05
CA ALA A 206 -13.73 3.48 -16.32
C ALA A 206 -13.88 3.67 -14.79
N VAL A 207 -14.23 4.87 -14.32
CA VAL A 207 -14.51 5.16 -12.90
C VAL A 207 -15.68 4.30 -12.41
N ARG A 208 -16.78 4.30 -13.15
CA ARG A 208 -17.97 3.50 -12.81
C ARG A 208 -17.65 2.00 -12.74
N ALA A 209 -16.87 1.48 -13.71
CA ALA A 209 -16.45 0.08 -13.72
C ALA A 209 -15.52 -0.26 -12.55
N CYS A 210 -14.63 0.65 -12.15
CA CYS A 210 -13.78 0.53 -10.99
C CYS A 210 -14.64 0.39 -9.71
N VAL A 211 -15.54 1.33 -9.45
CA VAL A 211 -16.39 1.33 -8.25
C VAL A 211 -17.35 0.13 -8.24
N ARG A 212 -17.96 -0.19 -9.38
CA ARG A 212 -18.80 -1.40 -9.52
C ARG A 212 -18.00 -2.66 -9.19
N THR A 213 -16.77 -2.78 -9.67
CA THR A 213 -15.92 -3.94 -9.35
C THR A 213 -15.64 -4.01 -7.84
N TYR A 214 -15.34 -2.90 -7.19
CA TYR A 214 -15.18 -2.85 -5.73
C TYR A 214 -16.44 -3.36 -5.02
N ARG A 215 -17.62 -2.85 -5.36
CA ARG A 215 -18.90 -3.25 -4.78
C ARG A 215 -19.22 -4.73 -4.98
N GLN A 216 -19.01 -5.25 -6.20
CA GLN A 216 -19.24 -6.65 -6.51
C GLN A 216 -18.27 -7.58 -5.79
N MET A 217 -17.01 -7.18 -5.71
CA MET A 217 -15.99 -8.01 -5.05
C MET A 217 -16.15 -8.04 -3.54
N ILE A 218 -16.51 -6.91 -2.89
CA ILE A 218 -16.77 -6.91 -1.45
C ILE A 218 -17.97 -7.80 -1.10
N ASP A 219 -19.00 -7.83 -1.96
CA ASP A 219 -20.15 -8.74 -1.81
C ASP A 219 -19.74 -10.20 -1.98
N GLN A 220 -18.89 -10.50 -2.97
CA GLN A 220 -18.35 -11.85 -3.18
C GLN A 220 -17.50 -12.30 -1.98
N PHE A 221 -16.57 -11.48 -1.51
CA PHE A 221 -15.72 -11.78 -0.36
C PHE A 221 -16.52 -11.95 0.94
N ALA A 222 -17.61 -11.19 1.10
CA ALA A 222 -18.50 -11.31 2.26
C ALA A 222 -19.25 -12.66 2.32
N GLN A 223 -19.33 -13.40 1.20
CA GLN A 223 -19.98 -14.69 1.08
C GLN A 223 -19.00 -15.87 1.09
N MET A 224 -17.70 -15.62 0.98
CA MET A 224 -16.67 -16.66 1.02
C MET A 224 -16.40 -17.16 2.45
N ASP A 225 -15.90 -18.38 2.56
CA ASP A 225 -15.29 -18.86 3.79
C ASP A 225 -14.09 -17.97 4.14
N TYR A 226 -13.94 -17.66 5.44
CA TYR A 226 -13.00 -16.61 5.86
C TYR A 226 -11.54 -16.92 5.47
N LEU A 227 -11.09 -18.18 5.57
CA LEU A 227 -9.74 -18.57 5.16
C LEU A 227 -9.56 -18.55 3.64
N ASP A 228 -10.58 -18.92 2.88
CA ASP A 228 -10.52 -18.85 1.41
C ASP A 228 -10.40 -17.40 0.95
N MET A 229 -11.20 -16.49 1.51
CA MET A 229 -11.07 -15.06 1.27
C MET A 229 -9.70 -14.54 1.72
N TRP A 230 -9.19 -14.98 2.89
CA TRP A 230 -7.91 -14.52 3.42
C TRP A 230 -6.72 -14.88 2.54
N TYR A 231 -6.75 -16.02 1.84
CA TYR A 231 -5.68 -16.47 0.96
C TYR A 231 -5.88 -16.12 -0.52
N ASP A 232 -7.04 -15.58 -0.88
CA ASP A 232 -7.29 -15.16 -2.26
C ASP A 232 -6.33 -14.04 -2.69
N HIS A 233 -5.97 -14.00 -3.96
CA HIS A 233 -5.05 -13.01 -4.53
C HIS A 233 -5.15 -12.97 -6.05
N LEU A 234 -4.78 -11.84 -6.65
CA LEU A 234 -4.70 -11.73 -8.10
C LEU A 234 -3.41 -12.34 -8.64
N ASP A 235 -3.46 -13.61 -9.05
CA ASP A 235 -2.46 -14.18 -9.92
C ASP A 235 -2.53 -13.53 -11.30
N VAL A 236 -1.41 -12.96 -11.74
CA VAL A 236 -1.39 -12.11 -12.93
C VAL A 236 -1.63 -12.88 -14.21
N GLU A 237 -1.13 -14.11 -14.30
CA GLU A 237 -1.26 -14.91 -15.53
C GLU A 237 -2.70 -15.33 -15.73
N HIS A 238 -3.31 -15.84 -14.69
CA HIS A 238 -4.72 -16.24 -14.70
C HIS A 238 -5.67 -15.06 -14.91
N THR A 239 -5.40 -13.94 -14.24
CA THR A 239 -6.22 -12.72 -14.31
C THR A 239 -6.18 -12.10 -15.70
N LEU A 240 -5.00 -11.99 -16.33
CA LEU A 240 -4.89 -11.45 -17.69
C LEU A 240 -5.67 -12.28 -18.71
N ASP A 241 -5.57 -13.62 -18.62
CA ASP A 241 -6.27 -14.51 -19.53
C ASP A 241 -7.80 -14.42 -19.36
N GLN A 242 -8.28 -14.26 -18.13
CA GLN A 242 -9.71 -14.01 -17.85
C GLN A 242 -10.19 -12.68 -18.41
N PHE A 243 -9.47 -11.57 -18.19
CA PHE A 243 -9.82 -10.26 -18.72
C PHE A 243 -9.82 -10.24 -20.25
N GLU A 244 -8.82 -10.84 -20.88
CA GLU A 244 -8.73 -10.93 -22.34
C GLU A 244 -9.86 -11.78 -22.92
N SER A 245 -10.20 -12.89 -22.28
CA SER A 245 -11.30 -13.75 -22.70
C SER A 245 -12.65 -13.04 -22.60
N ALA A 246 -12.88 -12.30 -21.51
CA ALA A 246 -14.11 -11.52 -21.31
C ALA A 246 -14.28 -10.38 -22.33
N GLN A 247 -13.19 -9.91 -22.95
CA GLN A 247 -13.18 -8.88 -23.99
C GLN A 247 -13.09 -9.44 -25.43
N GLY A 248 -13.49 -10.69 -25.64
CA GLY A 248 -13.46 -11.31 -26.97
C GLY A 248 -12.05 -11.60 -27.49
N GLY A 249 -11.08 -11.81 -26.60
CA GLY A 249 -9.70 -12.17 -26.94
C GLY A 249 -8.79 -10.98 -27.29
N HIS A 250 -9.23 -9.74 -27.01
CA HIS A 250 -8.38 -8.56 -27.20
C HIS A 250 -7.24 -8.52 -26.18
N ARG A 251 -6.01 -8.64 -26.65
CA ARG A 251 -4.81 -8.61 -25.81
C ARG A 251 -4.53 -7.21 -25.27
N ASN A 252 -4.51 -7.08 -23.94
CA ASN A 252 -4.08 -5.83 -23.29
C ASN A 252 -2.55 -5.71 -23.34
N ARG A 253 -2.04 -5.03 -24.38
CA ARG A 253 -0.59 -4.89 -24.63
C ARG A 253 0.13 -4.17 -23.49
N THR A 254 -0.52 -3.20 -22.86
CA THR A 254 0.06 -2.41 -21.76
C THR A 254 0.28 -3.27 -20.52
N LEU A 255 -0.70 -4.07 -20.13
CA LEU A 255 -0.56 -4.99 -18.99
C LEU A 255 0.45 -6.10 -19.28
N ARG A 256 0.44 -6.69 -20.47
CA ARG A 256 1.45 -7.69 -20.85
C ARG A 256 2.87 -7.13 -20.88
N ALA A 257 3.07 -5.92 -21.36
CA ALA A 257 4.37 -5.25 -21.33
C ALA A 257 4.85 -5.00 -19.89
N ALA A 258 3.94 -4.62 -18.98
CA ALA A 258 4.25 -4.48 -17.57
C ALA A 258 4.67 -5.81 -16.93
N VAL A 259 4.00 -6.92 -17.24
CA VAL A 259 4.35 -8.27 -16.81
C VAL A 259 5.74 -8.67 -17.27
N MET A 260 6.04 -8.50 -18.57
CA MET A 260 7.36 -8.80 -19.13
C MET A 260 8.47 -7.97 -18.46
N LYS A 261 8.21 -6.69 -18.22
CA LYS A 261 9.12 -5.79 -17.51
C LYS A 261 9.30 -6.17 -16.03
N ALA A 262 8.25 -6.65 -15.37
CA ALA A 262 8.31 -7.11 -13.98
C ALA A 262 9.19 -8.36 -13.86
N ARG A 263 9.02 -9.34 -14.76
CA ARG A 263 9.84 -10.56 -14.82
C ARG A 263 11.34 -10.30 -15.03
N ALA A 264 11.67 -9.22 -15.75
CA ALA A 264 13.06 -8.81 -15.99
C ALA A 264 13.66 -7.97 -14.83
N LYS A 265 12.86 -7.63 -13.80
CA LYS A 265 13.30 -6.86 -12.63
C LYS A 265 13.45 -7.77 -11.42
N ASP A 266 14.56 -8.42 -11.34
CA ASP A 266 15.01 -9.21 -10.18
C ASP A 266 16.15 -8.52 -9.43
N SER A 267 16.65 -9.18 -8.38
CA SER A 267 17.77 -8.69 -7.58
C SER A 267 19.07 -8.61 -8.39
N ASP A 268 19.29 -9.51 -9.34
CA ASP A 268 20.49 -9.55 -10.20
C ASP A 268 20.52 -8.32 -11.13
N GLY A 269 19.40 -8.03 -11.80
CA GLY A 269 19.27 -6.83 -12.63
C GLY A 269 19.41 -5.53 -11.83
N ALA A 270 18.95 -5.53 -10.57
CA ALA A 270 19.13 -4.40 -9.66
C ALA A 270 20.62 -4.23 -9.31
N ALA A 271 21.29 -5.30 -8.92
CA ALA A 271 22.71 -5.28 -8.57
C ALA A 271 23.56 -4.80 -9.76
N ALA A 272 23.39 -5.39 -10.93
CA ALA A 272 24.11 -5.01 -12.14
C ALA A 272 23.95 -3.52 -12.51
N LYS A 273 22.73 -2.98 -12.31
CA LYS A 273 22.44 -1.57 -12.60
C LYS A 273 23.03 -0.61 -11.59
N LEU A 274 22.92 -0.92 -10.30
CA LEU A 274 23.17 0.02 -9.20
C LEU A 274 24.56 -0.13 -8.58
N THR A 275 25.27 -1.23 -8.84
CA THR A 275 26.57 -1.50 -8.21
C THR A 275 27.69 -1.70 -9.23
N VAL A 276 28.91 -1.66 -8.73
CA VAL A 276 30.16 -2.08 -9.40
C VAL A 276 30.90 -3.03 -8.47
N LEU A 277 31.70 -3.90 -9.04
CA LEU A 277 32.60 -4.78 -8.30
C LEU A 277 33.90 -4.00 -7.98
N ASP A 278 34.27 -3.97 -6.72
CA ASP A 278 35.50 -3.37 -6.20
C ASP A 278 36.25 -4.46 -5.39
N GLY A 279 37.23 -5.10 -6.03
CA GLY A 279 37.79 -6.37 -5.55
C GLY A 279 36.70 -7.45 -5.48
N ASP A 280 36.52 -8.03 -4.30
CA ASP A 280 35.47 -9.03 -4.03
C ASP A 280 34.20 -8.42 -3.38
N THR A 281 34.07 -7.08 -3.39
CA THR A 281 32.99 -6.38 -2.73
C THR A 281 32.11 -5.63 -3.73
N LEU A 282 30.81 -5.79 -3.62
CA LEU A 282 29.85 -4.98 -4.39
C LEU A 282 29.71 -3.58 -3.77
N ARG A 283 29.90 -2.54 -4.57
CA ARG A 283 29.78 -1.13 -4.16
C ARG A 283 28.72 -0.41 -4.96
N PHE A 284 27.92 0.43 -4.31
CA PHE A 284 26.97 1.29 -5.04
C PHE A 284 27.70 2.33 -5.90
N LYS A 285 27.17 2.51 -7.13
CA LYS A 285 27.54 3.64 -8.02
C LYS A 285 27.06 4.96 -7.39
N SER A 286 27.82 6.05 -7.60
CA SER A 286 27.35 7.39 -7.26
C SER A 286 26.61 8.00 -8.45
N MET A 287 25.33 8.27 -8.28
CA MET A 287 24.44 8.85 -9.29
C MET A 287 23.52 9.91 -8.64
N PRO A 288 24.10 11.06 -8.18
CA PRO A 288 23.31 12.08 -7.50
C PRO A 288 22.27 12.72 -8.45
N PRO A 289 21.11 13.15 -7.93
CA PRO A 289 20.64 12.98 -6.55
C PRO A 289 19.98 11.62 -6.27
N GLU A 290 19.79 10.75 -7.29
CA GLU A 290 18.97 9.53 -7.23
C GLU A 290 19.57 8.42 -6.35
N LEU A 291 20.90 8.28 -6.39
CA LEU A 291 21.63 7.26 -5.62
C LEU A 291 22.98 7.84 -5.17
N VAL A 292 23.16 7.95 -3.85
CA VAL A 292 24.40 8.49 -3.26
C VAL A 292 24.90 7.49 -2.21
N PRO A 293 26.06 6.83 -2.45
CA PRO A 293 26.68 5.95 -1.47
C PRO A 293 26.87 6.63 -0.13
N ILE A 294 26.68 5.89 0.96
CA ILE A 294 26.75 6.47 2.31
C ILE A 294 28.13 7.08 2.59
N ARG A 295 29.21 6.55 2.01
CA ARG A 295 30.58 7.06 2.11
C ARG A 295 30.78 8.43 1.45
N ASP A 296 29.89 8.82 0.50
CA ASP A 296 29.95 10.09 -0.21
C ASP A 296 29.09 11.19 0.47
N LEU A 297 28.41 10.84 1.57
CA LEU A 297 27.55 11.77 2.31
C LEU A 297 28.31 12.45 3.45
N GLU A 298 28.08 13.76 3.60
CA GLU A 298 28.61 14.52 4.74
C GLU A 298 28.10 13.94 6.07
N GLY A 299 28.96 13.93 7.07
CA GLY A 299 28.68 13.42 8.42
C GLY A 299 28.83 11.91 8.59
N TYR A 300 29.28 11.18 7.57
CA TYR A 300 29.52 9.73 7.59
C TYR A 300 31.00 9.37 7.35
N ASN A 301 31.91 10.30 7.63
CA ASN A 301 33.34 10.13 7.39
C ASN A 301 34.06 9.24 8.42
N ASP A 302 33.45 9.06 9.62
CA ASP A 302 33.92 8.11 10.61
C ASP A 302 33.40 6.70 10.27
N LEU A 303 34.25 5.91 9.64
CA LEU A 303 33.88 4.56 9.15
C LEU A 303 33.60 3.59 10.31
N ASP A 304 34.21 3.73 11.46
CA ASP A 304 33.99 2.81 12.58
C ASP A 304 32.68 3.14 13.28
N ALA A 305 32.38 4.42 13.52
CA ALA A 305 31.09 4.86 14.01
C ALA A 305 29.93 4.47 13.02
N LEU A 306 30.19 4.58 11.73
CA LEU A 306 29.22 4.17 10.70
C LEU A 306 28.95 2.66 10.75
N ARG A 307 30.00 1.82 10.83
CA ARG A 307 29.86 0.35 10.92
C ARG A 307 29.04 -0.06 12.15
N GLU A 308 29.34 0.55 13.30
CA GLU A 308 28.61 0.25 14.54
C GLU A 308 27.12 0.64 14.43
N ARG A 309 26.81 1.80 13.83
CA ARG A 309 25.42 2.23 13.60
C ARG A 309 24.68 1.30 12.64
N LEU A 310 25.33 0.88 11.54
CA LEU A 310 24.73 -0.08 10.60
C LEU A 310 24.52 -1.44 11.28
N ARG A 311 25.45 -1.90 12.12
CA ARG A 311 25.29 -3.13 12.90
C ARG A 311 24.07 -3.04 13.81
N GLN A 312 23.93 -1.98 14.59
CA GLN A 312 22.77 -1.77 15.47
C GLN A 312 21.45 -1.70 14.69
N LEU A 313 21.46 -1.06 13.53
CA LEU A 313 20.30 -0.99 12.65
C LEU A 313 19.88 -2.38 12.16
N PHE A 314 20.85 -3.18 11.68
CA PHE A 314 20.55 -4.54 11.20
C PHE A 314 20.18 -5.50 12.33
N ASP A 315 20.77 -5.35 13.53
CA ASP A 315 20.38 -6.13 14.71
C ASP A 315 18.91 -5.82 15.10
N SER A 316 18.55 -4.54 15.21
CA SER A 316 17.18 -4.11 15.51
C SER A 316 16.19 -4.55 14.42
N TYR A 317 16.58 -4.48 13.15
CA TYR A 317 15.75 -4.98 12.05
C TYR A 317 15.54 -6.50 12.15
N ARG A 318 16.61 -7.26 12.40
CA ARG A 318 16.56 -8.71 12.58
C ARG A 318 15.59 -9.11 13.69
N ASP A 319 15.58 -8.36 14.79
CA ASP A 319 14.69 -8.62 15.92
C ASP A 319 13.20 -8.44 15.59
N SER A 320 12.86 -7.66 14.57
CA SER A 320 11.50 -7.48 14.06
C SER A 320 11.01 -8.63 13.16
N LEU A 321 11.92 -9.52 12.72
CA LEU A 321 11.60 -10.63 11.84
C LEU A 321 11.22 -11.90 12.63
N TYR A 322 10.39 -12.75 12.03
CA TYR A 322 10.16 -14.11 12.53
C TYR A 322 11.44 -14.96 12.43
N GLU A 323 11.55 -15.98 13.26
CA GLU A 323 12.77 -16.81 13.40
C GLU A 323 13.23 -17.43 12.05
N ASP A 324 12.30 -17.96 11.26
CA ASP A 324 12.58 -18.50 9.93
C ASP A 324 13.17 -17.44 8.97
N ARG A 325 12.74 -16.18 9.09
CA ARG A 325 13.24 -15.06 8.28
C ARG A 325 14.61 -14.58 8.77
N ARG A 326 14.83 -14.59 10.08
CA ARG A 326 16.16 -14.34 10.68
C ARG A 326 17.18 -15.36 10.18
N HIS A 327 16.79 -16.64 10.13
CA HIS A 327 17.63 -17.70 9.61
C HIS A 327 18.01 -17.46 8.13
N VAL A 328 17.04 -17.10 7.29
CA VAL A 328 17.35 -16.75 5.88
C VAL A 328 18.28 -15.54 5.81
N LEU A 329 18.00 -14.46 6.55
CA LEU A 329 18.84 -13.26 6.54
C LEU A 329 20.27 -13.54 7.03
N SER A 330 20.46 -14.47 7.97
CA SER A 330 21.78 -14.84 8.49
C SER A 330 22.71 -15.51 7.47
N GLN A 331 22.17 -15.94 6.32
CA GLN A 331 22.97 -16.53 5.22
C GLN A 331 23.56 -15.44 4.30
N TYR A 332 23.27 -14.17 4.55
CA TYR A 332 23.70 -13.08 3.70
C TYR A 332 24.82 -12.25 4.34
N THR A 333 25.78 -11.86 3.53
CA THR A 333 26.90 -10.98 3.92
C THR A 333 26.65 -9.56 3.40
N TYR A 334 26.76 -8.58 4.27
CA TYR A 334 26.60 -7.16 3.94
C TYR A 334 27.80 -6.62 3.16
N HIS A 335 27.56 -5.77 2.15
CA HIS A 335 28.58 -5.12 1.33
C HIS A 335 28.57 -3.59 1.41
N ASP A 336 27.44 -2.94 1.10
CA ASP A 336 27.39 -1.48 1.00
C ASP A 336 25.97 -0.93 1.23
N THR A 337 25.89 0.38 1.50
CA THR A 337 24.62 1.12 1.65
C THR A 337 24.68 2.44 0.91
N ALA A 338 23.56 2.83 0.28
CA ALA A 338 23.40 4.11 -0.40
C ALA A 338 22.05 4.76 -0.05
N ARG A 339 22.03 6.10 -0.03
CA ARG A 339 20.77 6.86 -0.04
C ARG A 339 20.14 6.78 -1.43
N LYS A 340 18.84 6.47 -1.50
CA LYS A 340 18.12 6.34 -2.75
C LYS A 340 16.85 7.20 -2.76
N VAL A 341 16.74 8.11 -3.73
CA VAL A 341 15.50 8.88 -3.94
C VAL A 341 14.48 8.03 -4.68
N VAL A 342 13.26 7.92 -4.13
CA VAL A 342 12.19 7.07 -4.66
C VAL A 342 10.88 7.84 -4.84
N GLY A 343 10.13 7.48 -5.89
CA GLY A 343 8.75 7.91 -6.11
C GLY A 343 8.57 9.40 -6.45
N VAL A 344 7.36 9.90 -6.16
CA VAL A 344 6.95 11.32 -6.22
C VAL A 344 6.55 11.78 -4.82
N GLY A 345 5.54 11.16 -4.23
CA GLY A 345 5.06 11.46 -2.87
C GLY A 345 6.14 11.28 -1.80
N SER A 346 7.01 10.28 -1.96
CA SER A 346 8.09 9.96 -1.01
C SER A 346 9.40 10.74 -1.23
N VAL A 347 9.50 11.66 -2.22
CA VAL A 347 10.72 12.47 -2.39
C VAL A 347 10.95 13.32 -1.14
N GLY A 348 12.17 13.28 -0.64
CA GLY A 348 12.57 13.99 0.58
C GLY A 348 12.43 13.17 1.86
N THR A 349 11.76 12.02 1.88
CA THR A 349 11.91 11.06 2.98
C THR A 349 13.26 10.37 2.88
N ARG A 350 13.80 9.95 4.03
CA ARG A 350 15.09 9.24 4.07
C ARG A 350 14.87 7.79 3.65
N ALA A 351 15.34 7.48 2.45
CA ALA A 351 15.30 6.11 1.93
C ALA A 351 16.72 5.63 1.61
N TRP A 352 17.01 4.42 2.07
CA TRP A 352 18.30 3.76 1.92
C TRP A 352 18.13 2.45 1.19
N VAL A 353 19.19 2.01 0.53
CA VAL A 353 19.27 0.68 -0.05
C VAL A 353 20.60 0.05 0.38
N SER A 354 20.54 -1.20 0.85
CA SER A 354 21.70 -2.00 1.20
C SER A 354 21.82 -3.18 0.28
N ILE A 355 23.04 -3.54 -0.12
CA ILE A 355 23.37 -4.74 -0.91
C ILE A 355 24.02 -5.76 0.01
N LEU A 356 23.49 -6.99 -0.04
CA LEU A 356 23.99 -8.17 0.62
C LEU A 356 24.16 -9.27 -0.43
N THR A 357 25.00 -10.27 -0.17
CA THR A 357 25.11 -11.47 -1.01
C THR A 357 25.00 -12.73 -0.15
N GLY A 358 24.33 -13.74 -0.69
CA GLY A 358 24.17 -15.04 -0.07
C GLY A 358 25.36 -15.95 -0.38
N ARG A 359 25.15 -16.94 -1.26
CA ARG A 359 26.18 -17.91 -1.63
C ARG A 359 27.47 -17.28 -2.19
N ASP A 360 27.31 -16.30 -3.09
CA ASP A 360 28.40 -15.58 -3.78
C ASP A 360 27.88 -14.24 -4.34
N ILE A 361 28.72 -13.52 -5.11
CA ILE A 361 28.37 -12.21 -5.72
C ILE A 361 27.22 -12.27 -6.74
N HIS A 362 26.84 -13.47 -7.19
CA HIS A 362 25.71 -13.72 -8.10
C HIS A 362 24.43 -14.11 -7.38
N ASP A 363 24.40 -14.01 -6.06
CA ASP A 363 23.22 -14.20 -5.22
C ASP A 363 22.94 -12.93 -4.39
N PRO A 364 22.61 -11.80 -5.05
CA PRO A 364 22.41 -10.52 -4.37
C PRO A 364 21.03 -10.44 -3.72
N LEU A 365 20.99 -9.90 -2.51
CA LEU A 365 19.81 -9.43 -1.84
C LEU A 365 19.90 -7.92 -1.67
N MET A 366 18.96 -7.17 -2.21
CA MET A 366 18.85 -5.75 -1.96
C MET A 366 17.71 -5.46 -0.99
N LEU A 367 18.03 -4.78 0.11
CA LEU A 367 17.06 -4.33 1.10
C LEU A 367 16.89 -2.81 1.00
N GLN A 368 15.64 -2.39 0.84
CA GLN A 368 15.27 -0.97 0.94
C GLN A 368 14.78 -0.68 2.35
N MET A 369 15.37 0.33 2.98
CA MET A 369 14.91 0.91 4.25
C MET A 369 14.30 2.27 3.94
N LYS A 370 13.06 2.50 4.35
CA LYS A 370 12.35 3.76 4.12
C LYS A 370 11.87 4.31 5.44
N GLU A 371 12.14 5.61 5.66
CA GLU A 371 11.65 6.32 6.86
C GLU A 371 10.12 6.27 6.89
N ALA A 372 9.58 5.90 8.03
CA ALA A 372 8.16 5.93 8.33
C ALA A 372 7.86 7.06 9.31
N THR A 373 6.88 7.88 8.97
CA THR A 373 6.40 9.01 9.78
C THR A 373 4.94 8.79 10.14
N ASP A 374 4.33 9.71 10.88
CA ASP A 374 2.87 9.70 11.09
C ASP A 374 2.14 9.56 9.75
N SER A 375 1.08 8.74 9.70
CA SER A 375 0.18 8.74 8.54
C SER A 375 -0.55 10.08 8.45
N VAL A 376 -0.74 10.55 7.22
CA VAL A 376 -1.55 11.76 6.98
C VAL A 376 -2.99 11.60 7.49
N LEU A 377 -3.49 10.35 7.58
CA LEU A 377 -4.81 10.04 8.10
C LEU A 377 -4.90 10.20 9.62
N GLU A 378 -3.81 9.92 10.37
CA GLU A 378 -3.81 9.94 11.85
C GLU A 378 -4.22 11.30 12.44
N ARG A 379 -4.10 12.37 11.66
CA ARG A 379 -4.61 13.71 12.05
C ARG A 379 -6.13 13.75 12.21
N PHE A 380 -6.86 12.86 11.57
CA PHE A 380 -8.32 12.87 11.46
C PHE A 380 -8.96 11.64 12.11
N VAL A 381 -8.25 10.52 12.14
CA VAL A 381 -8.78 9.25 12.67
C VAL A 381 -8.16 8.84 14.01
N GLY A 382 -7.20 9.61 14.52
CA GLY A 382 -6.45 9.29 15.73
C GLY A 382 -5.17 8.49 15.46
N ARG A 383 -4.33 8.38 16.49
CA ARG A 383 -3.03 7.70 16.39
C ARG A 383 -3.18 6.20 16.27
N SER A 384 -2.29 5.60 15.49
CA SER A 384 -2.11 4.16 15.39
C SER A 384 -1.71 3.55 16.76
N PRO A 385 -2.17 2.32 17.08
CA PRO A 385 -1.84 1.63 18.32
C PRO A 385 -0.40 1.08 18.36
N TYR A 386 0.33 1.11 17.25
CA TYR A 386 1.67 0.53 17.16
C TYR A 386 2.73 1.41 17.83
N ALA A 387 3.77 0.77 18.39
CA ALA A 387 4.83 1.46 19.12
C ALA A 387 5.78 2.30 18.22
N SER A 388 5.75 2.06 16.92
CA SER A 388 6.54 2.79 15.93
C SER A 388 5.83 2.90 14.59
N HIS A 389 6.17 3.93 13.82
CA HIS A 389 5.59 4.10 12.48
C HIS A 389 6.09 3.02 11.51
N GLY A 390 7.32 2.52 11.68
CA GLY A 390 7.82 1.39 10.91
C GLY A 390 7.00 0.12 11.15
N GLU A 391 6.65 -0.17 12.39
CA GLU A 391 5.77 -1.26 12.76
C GLU A 391 4.37 -1.08 12.16
N ARG A 392 3.79 0.14 12.25
CA ARG A 392 2.49 0.47 11.63
C ARG A 392 2.45 0.11 10.16
N VAL A 393 3.46 0.52 9.39
CA VAL A 393 3.56 0.22 7.95
C VAL A 393 3.65 -1.28 7.71
N VAL A 394 4.51 -1.99 8.46
CA VAL A 394 4.72 -3.44 8.29
C VAL A 394 3.47 -4.25 8.65
N GLN A 395 2.84 -3.94 9.77
CA GLN A 395 1.64 -4.65 10.20
C GLN A 395 0.46 -4.35 9.26
N GLY A 396 0.29 -3.09 8.85
CA GLY A 396 -0.72 -2.72 7.87
C GLY A 396 -0.53 -3.44 6.54
N GLN A 397 0.70 -3.52 6.02
CA GLN A 397 1.00 -4.29 4.82
C GLN A 397 0.67 -5.78 4.98
N LYS A 398 1.05 -6.41 6.10
CA LYS A 398 0.76 -7.83 6.38
C LYS A 398 -0.74 -8.11 6.53
N LEU A 399 -1.49 -7.16 7.08
CA LEU A 399 -2.95 -7.26 7.18
C LEU A 399 -3.62 -7.18 5.80
N ILE A 400 -3.18 -6.27 4.96
CA ILE A 400 -3.76 -5.98 3.64
C ILE A 400 -3.35 -7.04 2.60
N GLN A 401 -2.07 -7.34 2.46
CA GLN A 401 -1.55 -8.24 1.42
C GLN A 401 -1.64 -9.72 1.84
N THR A 402 -2.11 -10.57 0.95
CA THR A 402 -2.03 -12.03 1.13
C THR A 402 -0.60 -12.52 1.07
N THR A 403 0.22 -11.96 0.18
CA THR A 403 1.56 -12.45 -0.16
C THR A 403 2.63 -11.40 0.14
N ALA A 404 2.71 -10.97 1.42
CA ALA A 404 3.70 -9.98 1.84
C ALA A 404 5.15 -10.48 1.71
N ASP A 405 6.08 -9.54 1.48
CA ASP A 405 7.52 -9.80 1.41
C ASP A 405 8.04 -10.49 2.69
N ILE A 406 8.82 -11.56 2.53
CA ILE A 406 9.38 -12.31 3.66
C ILE A 406 10.42 -11.51 4.46
N MET A 407 11.07 -10.53 3.84
CA MET A 407 12.04 -9.63 4.48
C MET A 407 11.38 -8.36 5.05
N LEU A 408 10.04 -8.31 5.09
CA LEU A 408 9.32 -7.17 5.63
C LEU A 408 9.45 -7.09 7.15
N GLY A 409 10.11 -6.04 7.63
CA GLY A 409 10.35 -5.77 9.05
C GLY A 409 10.58 -4.28 9.31
N TRP A 410 10.86 -3.91 10.52
CA TRP A 410 11.07 -2.51 10.93
C TRP A 410 12.28 -2.36 11.85
N THR A 411 12.75 -1.12 11.97
CA THR A 411 13.85 -0.77 12.86
C THR A 411 13.74 0.69 13.31
N LYS A 412 14.38 1.00 14.42
CA LYS A 412 14.66 2.38 14.86
C LYS A 412 16.12 2.69 14.67
N PHE A 413 16.41 3.87 14.16
CA PHE A 413 17.76 4.31 13.92
C PHE A 413 17.99 5.73 14.43
N LEU A 414 19.09 5.92 15.17
CA LEU A 414 19.53 7.22 15.61
C LEU A 414 20.32 7.88 14.47
N ALA A 415 19.70 8.87 13.82
CA ALA A 415 20.34 9.59 12.73
C ALA A 415 21.49 10.48 13.20
N ASN A 416 22.28 11.02 12.26
CA ASN A 416 23.44 11.87 12.58
C ASN A 416 23.10 13.16 13.34
N ASP A 417 21.85 13.63 13.22
CA ASP A 417 21.34 14.77 13.98
C ASP A 417 20.89 14.41 15.42
N GLY A 418 21.14 13.17 15.85
CA GLY A 418 20.78 12.68 17.19
C GLY A 418 19.31 12.38 17.38
N LEU A 419 18.48 12.47 16.33
CA LEU A 419 17.05 12.21 16.42
C LEU A 419 16.75 10.74 16.07
N PRO A 420 15.95 10.04 16.90
CA PRO A 420 15.48 8.71 16.57
C PRO A 420 14.46 8.78 15.42
N ARG A 421 14.57 7.87 14.48
CA ARG A 421 13.64 7.71 13.34
C ARG A 421 13.23 6.28 13.18
N ASP A 422 11.98 6.11 12.80
CA ASP A 422 11.41 4.81 12.50
C ASP A 422 11.60 4.49 11.02
N TYR A 423 11.92 3.23 10.72
CA TYR A 423 12.08 2.74 9.36
C TYR A 423 11.34 1.42 9.20
N TYR A 424 10.84 1.17 7.99
CA TYR A 424 10.49 -0.17 7.56
C TYR A 424 11.47 -0.66 6.49
N VAL A 425 11.62 -1.98 6.42
CA VAL A 425 12.59 -2.66 5.54
C VAL A 425 11.85 -3.68 4.69
N ARG A 426 12.18 -3.71 3.39
CA ARG A 426 11.65 -4.68 2.42
C ARG A 426 12.65 -4.96 1.31
N GLN A 427 12.43 -5.99 0.53
CA GLN A 427 13.23 -6.24 -0.67
C GLN A 427 13.04 -5.12 -1.70
N LEU A 428 14.14 -4.68 -2.32
CA LEU A 428 14.11 -3.80 -3.49
C LEU A 428 14.06 -4.66 -4.76
N TRP A 429 13.06 -4.40 -5.63
CA TRP A 429 12.93 -5.04 -6.95
C TRP A 429 12.78 -6.57 -6.93
N ASN A 430 11.97 -7.10 -6.06
CA ASN A 430 11.53 -8.50 -6.13
C ASN A 430 10.41 -8.64 -7.18
N GLY A 431 10.75 -8.71 -8.46
CA GLY A 431 9.78 -8.75 -9.56
C GLY A 431 8.92 -7.47 -9.67
N LYS A 432 9.40 -6.34 -9.13
CA LYS A 432 8.60 -5.11 -9.05
C LYS A 432 8.35 -4.51 -10.42
N GLY A 433 7.11 -4.63 -10.90
CA GLY A 433 6.60 -3.99 -12.11
C GLY A 433 5.58 -2.90 -11.80
N SER A 434 5.72 -1.74 -12.45
CA SER A 434 4.68 -0.73 -12.50
C SER A 434 4.11 -0.68 -13.91
N ILE A 435 2.79 -0.53 -14.00
CA ILE A 435 2.13 -0.23 -15.26
C ILE A 435 2.48 1.21 -15.64
N ASP A 436 2.77 1.45 -16.92
CA ASP A 436 3.00 2.80 -17.41
C ASP A 436 1.67 3.54 -17.50
N ILE A 437 1.39 4.31 -16.45
CA ILE A 437 0.15 5.08 -16.30
C ILE A 437 0.11 6.37 -17.12
N ASN A 438 1.22 6.78 -17.73
CA ASN A 438 1.29 7.99 -18.55
C ASN A 438 0.88 7.76 -19.99
N HIS A 439 0.70 6.50 -20.41
CA HIS A 439 0.37 6.13 -21.80
C HIS A 439 -0.78 5.10 -21.82
N LEU A 440 -1.81 5.32 -21.02
CA LEU A 440 -2.99 4.45 -20.99
C LEU A 440 -3.99 4.92 -22.07
N ASN A 441 -4.57 3.96 -22.79
CA ASN A 441 -5.81 4.18 -23.52
C ASN A 441 -7.02 3.87 -22.61
N ASP A 442 -8.22 4.09 -23.12
CA ASP A 442 -9.49 3.86 -22.42
C ASP A 442 -9.65 2.43 -21.93
N VAL A 443 -9.30 1.43 -22.74
CA VAL A 443 -9.37 0.00 -22.37
C VAL A 443 -8.40 -0.31 -21.23
N ALA A 444 -7.14 0.12 -21.34
CA ALA A 444 -6.14 -0.12 -20.32
C ALA A 444 -6.45 0.58 -18.99
N LEU A 445 -7.02 1.79 -19.04
CA LEU A 445 -7.47 2.52 -17.86
C LEU A 445 -8.63 1.78 -17.16
N ASN A 446 -9.61 1.30 -17.93
CA ASN A 446 -10.74 0.53 -17.42
C ASN A 446 -10.28 -0.75 -16.73
N ASP A 447 -9.43 -1.54 -17.37
CA ASP A 447 -8.93 -2.80 -16.83
C ASP A 447 -8.08 -2.58 -15.58
N LEU A 448 -7.17 -1.60 -15.61
CA LEU A 448 -6.34 -1.27 -14.46
C LEU A 448 -7.21 -0.80 -13.28
N GLY A 449 -8.20 0.07 -13.51
CA GLY A 449 -9.13 0.52 -12.47
C GLY A 449 -9.87 -0.64 -11.81
N ARG A 450 -10.31 -1.62 -12.59
CA ARG A 450 -10.98 -2.83 -12.09
C ARG A 450 -10.04 -3.71 -11.26
N MET A 451 -8.79 -3.93 -11.72
CA MET A 451 -7.80 -4.69 -10.96
C MET A 451 -7.47 -4.01 -9.62
N CYS A 452 -7.26 -2.70 -9.62
CA CYS A 452 -7.04 -1.93 -8.38
C CYS A 452 -8.24 -2.03 -7.42
N ALA A 453 -9.46 -1.96 -7.96
CA ALA A 453 -10.68 -2.08 -7.18
C ALA A 453 -10.84 -3.47 -6.54
N TRP A 454 -10.46 -4.53 -7.26
CA TRP A 454 -10.42 -5.88 -6.72
C TRP A 454 -9.47 -5.98 -5.51
N CYS A 455 -8.23 -5.50 -5.66
CA CYS A 455 -7.23 -5.51 -4.58
C CYS A 455 -7.71 -4.69 -3.38
N LEU A 456 -8.33 -3.54 -3.61
CA LEU A 456 -8.84 -2.69 -2.54
C LEU A 456 -10.03 -3.34 -1.81
N ALA A 457 -10.95 -3.96 -2.54
CA ALA A 457 -12.07 -4.72 -1.94
C ALA A 457 -11.56 -5.88 -1.09
N HIS A 458 -10.56 -6.62 -1.59
CA HIS A 458 -9.91 -7.70 -0.86
C HIS A 458 -9.23 -7.18 0.42
N ALA A 459 -8.45 -6.10 0.34
CA ALA A 459 -7.83 -5.45 1.49
C ALA A 459 -8.84 -5.07 2.58
N HIS A 460 -9.98 -4.51 2.18
CA HIS A 460 -11.04 -4.11 3.10
C HIS A 460 -11.82 -5.30 3.67
N ALA A 461 -12.04 -6.36 2.88
CA ALA A 461 -12.66 -7.59 3.36
C ALA A 461 -11.78 -8.33 4.40
N ARG A 462 -10.45 -8.30 4.21
CA ARG A 462 -9.48 -8.89 5.15
C ARG A 462 -9.42 -8.17 6.50
N THR A 463 -9.62 -6.86 6.50
CA THR A 463 -9.24 -6.00 7.62
C THR A 463 -10.41 -5.29 8.30
N GLY A 464 -11.58 -5.26 7.67
CA GLY A 464 -12.80 -4.65 8.17
C GLY A 464 -13.97 -5.62 8.22
N ASP A 465 -15.17 -5.05 8.36
CA ASP A 465 -16.41 -5.82 8.30
C ASP A 465 -16.95 -5.90 6.86
N GLY A 466 -16.43 -6.86 6.06
CA GLY A 466 -16.86 -7.07 4.67
C GLY A 466 -18.37 -7.29 4.52
N ILE A 467 -19.03 -7.98 5.49
CA ILE A 467 -20.47 -8.20 5.47
C ILE A 467 -21.23 -6.87 5.67
N ALA A 468 -20.79 -6.04 6.60
CA ALA A 468 -21.39 -4.73 6.82
C ALA A 468 -21.21 -3.81 5.61
N ILE A 469 -20.00 -3.74 5.03
CA ILE A 469 -19.73 -2.94 3.83
C ILE A 469 -20.56 -3.42 2.64
N ALA A 470 -20.64 -4.74 2.40
CA ALA A 470 -21.45 -5.32 1.31
C ALA A 470 -22.93 -4.96 1.43
N ASN A 471 -23.49 -5.07 2.64
CA ASN A 471 -24.89 -4.73 2.88
C ASN A 471 -25.15 -3.22 2.87
N TYR A 472 -24.18 -2.40 3.28
CA TYR A 472 -24.25 -0.96 3.09
C TYR A 472 -24.32 -0.60 1.59
N LEU A 473 -23.46 -1.15 0.77
CA LEU A 473 -23.41 -0.87 -0.67
C LEU A 473 -24.65 -1.42 -1.40
N GLY A 474 -25.03 -2.66 -1.12
CA GLY A 474 -26.15 -3.33 -1.74
C GLY A 474 -25.96 -3.63 -3.23
N GLY A 475 -27.05 -3.98 -3.92
CA GLY A 475 -27.03 -4.46 -5.31
C GLY A 475 -27.31 -3.39 -6.38
N THR A 476 -27.60 -2.13 -6.01
CA THR A 476 -27.91 -1.05 -6.97
C THR A 476 -26.66 -0.29 -7.42
N ASP A 477 -26.78 0.41 -8.55
CA ASP A 477 -25.69 1.24 -9.10
C ASP A 477 -25.60 2.63 -8.43
N THR A 478 -26.42 2.91 -7.41
CA THR A 478 -26.51 4.22 -6.76
C THR A 478 -25.15 4.72 -6.23
N PHE A 479 -24.40 3.84 -5.56
CA PHE A 479 -23.07 4.17 -5.09
C PHE A 479 -22.07 4.35 -6.24
N ASP A 480 -22.18 3.53 -7.30
CA ASP A 480 -21.32 3.62 -8.49
C ASP A 480 -21.49 4.98 -9.18
N ASP A 481 -22.75 5.47 -9.29
CA ASP A 481 -23.07 6.77 -9.85
C ASP A 481 -22.62 7.93 -8.96
N ALA A 482 -22.85 7.81 -7.66
CA ALA A 482 -22.42 8.80 -6.69
C ALA A 482 -20.90 9.00 -6.72
N MET A 483 -20.14 7.90 -6.73
CA MET A 483 -18.69 7.95 -6.79
C MET A 483 -18.15 8.44 -8.13
N THR A 484 -18.86 8.19 -9.25
CA THR A 484 -18.49 8.75 -10.56
C THR A 484 -18.63 10.26 -10.56
N SER A 485 -19.71 10.80 -9.97
CA SER A 485 -19.91 12.24 -9.82
C SER A 485 -18.88 12.87 -8.88
N PHE A 486 -18.57 12.22 -7.76
CA PHE A 486 -17.51 12.65 -6.85
C PHE A 486 -16.15 12.73 -7.56
N ALA A 487 -15.78 11.69 -8.30
CA ALA A 487 -14.48 11.60 -8.96
C ALA A 487 -14.29 12.73 -9.99
N ASP A 488 -15.32 13.08 -10.75
CA ASP A 488 -15.29 14.17 -11.72
C ASP A 488 -15.13 15.53 -11.01
N SER A 489 -15.96 15.81 -9.98
CA SER A 489 -15.90 17.06 -9.22
C SER A 489 -14.59 17.22 -8.43
N TYR A 490 -14.05 16.12 -7.87
CA TYR A 490 -12.77 16.18 -7.16
C TYR A 490 -11.58 16.31 -8.12
N ALA A 491 -11.69 15.80 -9.34
CA ALA A 491 -10.70 16.02 -10.37
C ALA A 491 -10.62 17.50 -10.79
N ASP A 492 -11.76 18.19 -10.88
CA ASP A 492 -11.80 19.65 -11.11
C ASP A 492 -11.06 20.38 -9.98
N GLN A 493 -11.34 20.04 -8.72
CA GLN A 493 -10.66 20.63 -7.57
C GLN A 493 -9.14 20.38 -7.60
N ASN A 494 -8.73 19.16 -7.94
CA ASN A 494 -7.31 18.84 -8.06
C ASN A 494 -6.62 19.64 -9.18
N GLU A 495 -7.30 19.92 -10.28
CA GLU A 495 -6.79 20.77 -11.35
C GLU A 495 -6.64 22.25 -10.90
N GLU A 496 -7.62 22.77 -10.17
CA GLU A 496 -7.53 24.11 -9.56
C GLU A 496 -6.32 24.20 -8.61
N ASP A 497 -6.20 23.25 -7.69
CA ASP A 497 -5.07 23.18 -6.74
C ASP A 497 -3.73 23.06 -7.46
N TYR A 498 -3.67 22.28 -8.54
CA TYR A 498 -2.49 22.14 -9.36
C TYR A 498 -2.12 23.45 -10.08
N HIS A 499 -3.10 24.19 -10.58
CA HIS A 499 -2.86 25.49 -11.19
C HIS A 499 -2.30 26.50 -10.19
N VAL A 500 -2.83 26.55 -8.95
CA VAL A 500 -2.27 27.37 -7.88
C VAL A 500 -0.82 26.98 -7.58
N PHE A 501 -0.56 25.67 -7.42
CA PHE A 501 0.80 25.16 -7.20
C PHE A 501 1.76 25.54 -8.33
N LYS A 502 1.35 25.42 -9.58
CA LYS A 502 2.15 25.82 -10.77
C LYS A 502 2.42 27.32 -10.81
N GLN A 503 1.44 28.13 -10.41
CA GLN A 503 1.61 29.58 -10.39
C GLN A 503 2.63 29.99 -9.32
N MET A 504 2.57 29.42 -8.11
CA MET A 504 3.53 29.68 -7.05
C MET A 504 4.98 29.29 -7.43
N ILE A 505 5.14 28.21 -8.20
CA ILE A 505 6.46 27.84 -8.77
C ILE A 505 6.92 28.90 -9.77
N LYS A 506 6.05 29.35 -10.66
CA LYS A 506 6.35 30.35 -11.69
C LYS A 506 6.73 31.71 -11.09
N ASP A 507 6.08 32.08 -10.00
CA ASP A 507 6.34 33.34 -9.27
C ASP A 507 7.57 33.26 -8.38
N GLY A 508 8.21 32.09 -8.28
CA GLY A 508 9.43 31.86 -7.50
C GLY A 508 9.18 31.71 -6.00
N GLU A 509 7.93 31.55 -5.57
CA GLU A 509 7.55 31.39 -4.17
C GLU A 509 7.80 29.94 -3.68
N LEU A 510 7.73 28.98 -4.59
CA LEU A 510 8.08 27.59 -4.29
C LEU A 510 9.34 27.16 -5.03
N PRO A 511 10.33 26.53 -4.34
CA PRO A 511 11.56 26.06 -4.98
C PRO A 511 11.26 24.84 -5.88
N CYS A 512 11.69 24.92 -7.15
CA CYS A 512 11.47 23.85 -8.11
C CYS A 512 12.73 23.64 -8.96
N SER A 513 13.34 22.47 -8.87
CA SER A 513 14.57 22.14 -9.63
C SER A 513 14.68 20.64 -9.86
N LYS A 514 15.19 20.27 -11.03
CA LYS A 514 15.54 18.89 -11.38
C LYS A 514 16.83 18.40 -10.68
N LYS A 515 17.66 19.34 -10.26
CA LYS A 515 18.97 19.09 -9.64
C LYS A 515 18.93 19.40 -8.16
#